data_53ab5c8488d693f235ef46a6fb5eeccc
#
_entry.id   53ab5c8488d693f235ef46a6fb5eeccc
#
_cell.length_a   1.000
_cell.length_b   1.000
_cell.length_c   1.000
_cell.angle_alpha   90.00
_cell.angle_beta   90.00
_cell.angle_gamma   90.00
#
_symmetry.space_group_name_H-M   'P 1'
#
loop_
_entity.id
_entity.type
_entity.pdbx_description
1 polymer ?
#
loop_
_entity_poly.entity_id
_entity_poly.type
_entity_poly.pdbx_seq_one_letter_code
_entity_poly.pdbx_strand_id
1 'polypeptide(L)'
;MTEKKTTVGKPVDDFIRIQDLWEMFVPRWRWFALSLFVTLVVAVLYLLSTPNIYTRTAAILVKDDSKGGTSTNASSEFSDLGIFKSNTNINNELLTLKSPTLMTEVVQRLGLNEAYTVRKGLKVVELYKSSPITVTCSHLNEKSVSFTIDILSKDTFAISDMEVNGKAFGEDFSEKMGDSIRIETGKLVINPTKYWNDSFVGTSIRYGKGDVRAITDYYTTALRAELGNEDATIINLSIDDASIQKAEDILNTLIEVYNEKWIQDKNQIAVSTSQFIGDRLSVIEGELGNVDENIS
;
A
#
# COMPACT_ATOMS: atom_id res chain seq x y z
N MET A 1 -38.17 59.25 59.47
CA MET A 1 -36.80 59.33 58.95
C MET A 1 -36.28 57.92 58.93
N THR A 2 -36.31 57.26 57.78
CA THR A 2 -35.92 55.86 57.57
C THR A 2 -34.63 55.84 56.77
N GLU A 3 -33.52 55.46 57.39
CA GLU A 3 -32.21 55.29 56.75
C GLU A 3 -32.21 54.06 55.87
N LYS A 4 -31.93 54.28 54.61
CA LYS A 4 -31.78 53.28 53.58
C LYS A 4 -30.35 52.80 53.61
N LYS A 5 -30.14 51.63 54.16
CA LYS A 5 -28.85 50.96 54.23
C LYS A 5 -28.46 50.43 52.81
N THR A 6 -27.53 51.13 52.15
CA THR A 6 -26.96 50.74 50.86
C THR A 6 -25.99 49.60 51.09
N THR A 7 -26.34 48.40 50.60
CA THR A 7 -25.42 47.25 50.52
C THR A 7 -24.47 47.45 49.39
N VAL A 8 -23.23 47.76 49.72
CA VAL A 8 -22.10 47.78 48.80
C VAL A 8 -21.82 46.33 48.35
N GLY A 9 -22.07 46.07 47.06
CA GLY A 9 -21.71 44.79 46.44
C GLY A 9 -20.18 44.60 46.48
N LYS A 10 -19.75 43.46 46.97
CA LYS A 10 -18.35 43.02 46.92
C LYS A 10 -17.96 42.88 45.43
N PRO A 11 -16.75 43.33 45.05
CA PRO A 11 -16.22 43.05 43.71
C PRO A 11 -16.10 41.55 43.58
N VAL A 12 -16.68 40.98 42.53
CA VAL A 12 -16.53 39.60 42.15
C VAL A 12 -15.16 39.53 41.47
N ASP A 13 -14.13 39.24 42.28
CA ASP A 13 -12.83 38.80 41.76
C ASP A 13 -13.04 37.38 41.20
N ASP A 14 -13.22 37.33 39.92
CA ASP A 14 -13.50 36.13 39.13
C ASP A 14 -12.23 35.28 38.91
N PHE A 15 -11.29 35.35 39.85
CA PHE A 15 -10.14 34.47 39.86
C PHE A 15 -10.46 33.19 40.66
N ILE A 16 -10.72 32.10 39.88
CA ILE A 16 -10.86 30.77 40.46
C ILE A 16 -9.56 30.43 41.19
N ARG A 17 -9.60 30.46 42.52
CA ARG A 17 -8.46 30.09 43.37
C ARG A 17 -8.27 28.58 43.31
N ILE A 18 -7.02 28.13 43.21
CA ILE A 18 -6.67 26.70 43.23
C ILE A 18 -7.29 25.97 44.43
N GLN A 19 -7.47 26.67 45.57
CA GLN A 19 -8.12 26.16 46.76
C GLN A 19 -9.62 25.85 46.55
N ASP A 20 -10.34 26.69 45.82
CA ASP A 20 -11.78 26.49 45.51
C ASP A 20 -11.96 25.26 44.60
N LEU A 21 -11.03 25.03 43.67
CA LEU A 21 -11.00 23.82 42.84
C LEU A 21 -10.78 22.56 43.71
N TRP A 22 -9.88 22.65 44.71
CA TRP A 22 -9.60 21.52 45.57
C TRP A 22 -10.80 21.18 46.48
N GLU A 23 -11.49 22.17 47.01
CA GLU A 23 -12.71 21.99 47.81
C GLU A 23 -13.88 21.42 46.99
N MET A 24 -13.98 21.73 45.69
CA MET A 24 -14.97 21.11 44.80
C MET A 24 -14.61 19.67 44.42
N PHE A 25 -13.31 19.36 44.33
CA PHE A 25 -12.81 18.04 43.91
C PHE A 25 -12.93 16.98 44.99
N VAL A 26 -12.53 17.30 46.22
CA VAL A 26 -12.47 16.36 47.34
C VAL A 26 -13.82 15.69 47.68
N PRO A 27 -14.97 16.38 47.77
CA PRO A 27 -16.25 15.74 48.07
C PRO A 27 -16.76 14.81 46.96
N ARG A 28 -16.30 15.03 45.73
CA ARG A 28 -16.77 14.27 44.54
C ARG A 28 -15.72 13.32 43.96
N TRP A 29 -14.64 13.05 44.69
CA TRP A 29 -13.54 12.22 44.21
C TRP A 29 -14.00 10.84 43.70
N ARG A 30 -15.10 10.29 44.26
CA ARG A 30 -15.69 9.01 43.82
C ARG A 30 -16.17 9.05 42.38
N TRP A 31 -16.73 10.16 41.93
CA TRP A 31 -17.19 10.36 40.58
C TRP A 31 -16.02 10.50 39.62
N PHE A 32 -14.94 11.16 40.05
CA PHE A 32 -13.72 11.25 39.27
C PHE A 32 -13.02 9.89 39.16
N ALA A 33 -12.95 9.13 40.26
CA ALA A 33 -12.42 7.79 40.24
C ALA A 33 -13.21 6.83 39.37
N LEU A 34 -14.56 6.93 39.38
CA LEU A 34 -15.43 6.16 38.48
C LEU A 34 -15.22 6.56 37.04
N SER A 35 -15.18 7.85 36.72
CA SER A 35 -14.92 8.34 35.36
C SER A 35 -13.57 7.88 34.85
N LEU A 36 -12.52 8.00 35.67
CA LEU A 36 -11.17 7.53 35.34
C LEU A 36 -11.14 6.01 35.08
N PHE A 37 -11.83 5.25 35.93
CA PHE A 37 -11.93 3.80 35.75
C PHE A 37 -12.62 3.42 34.42
N VAL A 38 -13.75 4.05 34.13
CA VAL A 38 -14.50 3.84 32.87
C VAL A 38 -13.64 4.20 31.65
N THR A 39 -12.95 5.34 31.70
CA THR A 39 -12.06 5.77 30.60
C THR A 39 -10.91 4.80 30.40
N LEU A 40 -10.33 4.30 31.50
CA LEU A 40 -9.24 3.31 31.44
C LEU A 40 -9.71 1.99 30.84
N VAL A 41 -10.90 1.50 31.23
CA VAL A 41 -11.50 0.28 30.63
C VAL A 41 -11.73 0.47 29.15
N VAL A 42 -12.30 1.60 28.72
CA VAL A 42 -12.51 1.91 27.30
C VAL A 42 -11.18 1.96 26.56
N ALA A 43 -10.15 2.61 27.13
CA ALA A 43 -8.83 2.68 26.53
C ALA A 43 -8.18 1.28 26.36
N VAL A 44 -8.30 0.42 27.38
CA VAL A 44 -7.80 -0.96 27.31
C VAL A 44 -8.55 -1.76 26.24
N LEU A 45 -9.87 -1.66 26.17
CA LEU A 45 -10.67 -2.33 25.15
C LEU A 45 -10.29 -1.85 23.74
N TYR A 46 -10.07 -0.54 23.55
CA TYR A 46 -9.61 0.02 22.30
C TYR A 46 -8.22 -0.53 21.91
N LEU A 47 -7.25 -0.54 22.83
CA LEU A 47 -5.91 -1.10 22.57
C LEU A 47 -5.95 -2.60 22.22
N LEU A 48 -6.80 -3.37 22.90
CA LEU A 48 -6.97 -4.79 22.62
C LEU A 48 -7.67 -5.05 21.28
N SER A 49 -8.44 -4.11 20.77
CA SER A 49 -9.17 -4.20 19.49
C SER A 49 -8.33 -3.72 18.29
N THR A 50 -7.36 -2.83 18.51
CA THR A 50 -6.57 -2.23 17.44
C THR A 50 -5.45 -3.19 16.98
N PRO A 51 -5.30 -3.46 15.67
CA PRO A 51 -4.19 -4.25 15.15
C PRO A 51 -2.86 -3.51 15.35
N ASN A 52 -1.79 -4.27 15.52
CA ASN A 52 -0.44 -3.71 15.53
C ASN A 52 -0.07 -3.31 14.11
N ILE A 53 0.55 -2.15 13.95
CA ILE A 53 1.08 -1.68 12.66
C ILE A 53 2.60 -1.71 12.75
N TYR A 54 3.24 -2.23 11.72
CA TYR A 54 4.68 -2.37 11.61
C TYR A 54 5.19 -1.59 10.41
N THR A 55 6.22 -0.77 10.62
CA THR A 55 6.92 -0.07 9.54
C THR A 55 8.05 -0.96 9.02
N ARG A 56 8.12 -1.14 7.71
CA ARG A 56 9.26 -1.75 7.02
C ARG A 56 9.92 -0.73 6.13
N THR A 57 11.25 -0.84 6.02
CA THR A 57 12.08 0.07 5.24
C THR A 57 12.98 -0.70 4.30
N ALA A 58 13.22 -0.13 3.11
CA ALA A 58 14.19 -0.58 2.14
C ALA A 58 14.98 0.62 1.62
N ALA A 59 16.21 0.41 1.18
CA ALA A 59 17.04 1.47 0.60
C ALA A 59 17.48 1.06 -0.81
N ILE A 60 17.33 1.98 -1.77
CA ILE A 60 17.78 1.81 -3.16
C ILE A 60 18.90 2.78 -3.42
N LEU A 61 20.03 2.28 -3.92
CA LEU A 61 21.10 3.11 -4.46
C LEU A 61 20.83 3.38 -5.94
N VAL A 62 20.58 4.62 -6.28
CA VAL A 62 20.43 5.06 -7.67
C VAL A 62 21.82 5.45 -8.19
N LYS A 63 22.30 4.76 -9.22
CA LYS A 63 23.57 5.12 -9.88
C LYS A 63 23.36 6.40 -10.69
N ASP A 64 24.13 7.41 -10.36
CA ASP A 64 24.25 8.62 -11.18
C ASP A 64 25.22 8.34 -12.33
N ASP A 65 24.67 8.09 -13.52
CA ASP A 65 25.46 7.84 -14.74
C ASP A 65 26.34 9.06 -15.11
N SER A 66 26.10 10.24 -14.51
CA SER A 66 26.87 11.45 -14.76
C SER A 66 28.23 11.50 -14.05
N LYS A 67 28.46 10.67 -13.02
CA LYS A 67 29.72 10.65 -12.23
C LYS A 67 30.67 9.47 -12.54
N GLY A 68 30.27 8.53 -13.39
CA GLY A 68 31.01 7.26 -13.64
C GLY A 68 31.83 7.21 -14.94
N GLY A 69 31.78 8.22 -15.76
CA GLY A 69 32.53 8.24 -17.03
C GLY A 69 33.95 8.77 -16.86
N THR A 70 34.94 7.89 -16.75
CA THR A 70 36.30 8.22 -17.26
C THR A 70 36.11 8.57 -18.72
N SER A 71 36.15 9.88 -19.01
CA SER A 71 36.05 10.42 -20.37
C SER A 71 37.17 9.88 -21.26
N THR A 72 36.89 8.80 -21.99
CA THR A 72 37.58 8.58 -23.25
C THR A 72 37.04 9.64 -24.20
N ASN A 73 37.94 10.34 -24.91
CA ASN A 73 37.65 11.52 -25.76
C ASN A 73 36.53 11.29 -26.80
N ALA A 74 36.15 10.06 -27.08
CA ALA A 74 35.03 9.70 -27.97
C ALA A 74 33.64 9.96 -27.35
N SER A 75 33.48 9.83 -26.03
CA SER A 75 32.18 10.04 -25.37
C SER A 75 31.83 11.54 -25.17
N SER A 76 32.84 12.43 -25.18
CA SER A 76 32.61 13.87 -25.06
C SER A 76 32.02 14.49 -26.34
N GLU A 77 32.38 13.99 -27.53
CA GLU A 77 31.84 14.45 -28.80
C GLU A 77 30.37 14.04 -29.02
N PHE A 78 29.98 12.85 -28.51
CA PHE A 78 28.58 12.41 -28.52
C PHE A 78 27.72 13.07 -27.42
N SER A 79 28.31 13.49 -26.33
CA SER A 79 27.67 14.23 -25.24
C SER A 79 27.17 15.61 -25.71
N ASP A 80 27.88 16.26 -26.65
CA ASP A 80 27.52 17.58 -27.21
C ASP A 80 26.30 17.49 -28.16
N LEU A 81 26.02 16.29 -28.69
CA LEU A 81 24.82 16.02 -29.49
C LEU A 81 23.56 15.83 -28.63
N GLY A 82 23.65 15.95 -27.32
CA GLY A 82 22.51 15.86 -26.39
C GLY A 82 21.87 14.47 -26.28
N ILE A 83 22.39 13.47 -27.00
CA ILE A 83 21.83 12.12 -27.09
C ILE A 83 22.07 11.33 -25.80
N PHE A 84 23.10 11.67 -25.02
CA PHE A 84 23.50 10.97 -23.78
C PHE A 84 23.46 11.87 -22.51
N LYS A 85 22.80 13.02 -22.54
CA LYS A 85 22.45 13.71 -21.29
C LYS A 85 21.34 12.96 -20.56
N SER A 86 21.68 11.78 -20.07
CA SER A 86 20.93 11.13 -19.00
C SER A 86 21.25 11.89 -17.71
N ASN A 87 20.68 13.08 -17.54
CA ASN A 87 20.54 13.65 -16.22
C ASN A 87 19.56 12.74 -15.47
N THR A 88 20.09 11.70 -14.84
CA THR A 88 19.34 10.91 -13.88
C THR A 88 19.09 11.84 -12.70
N ASN A 89 18.04 12.63 -12.82
CA ASN A 89 17.60 13.48 -11.74
C ASN A 89 16.98 12.53 -10.70
N ILE A 90 17.66 12.35 -9.57
CA ILE A 90 17.22 11.48 -8.48
C ILE A 90 15.77 11.77 -8.05
N ASN A 91 15.31 13.01 -8.24
CA ASN A 91 13.92 13.39 -8.02
C ASN A 91 12.97 12.72 -9.03
N ASN A 92 13.41 12.50 -10.28
CA ASN A 92 12.62 11.77 -11.26
C ASN A 92 12.50 10.29 -10.87
N GLU A 93 13.58 9.69 -10.38
CA GLU A 93 13.55 8.30 -9.90
C GLU A 93 12.65 8.15 -8.67
N LEU A 94 12.69 9.12 -7.76
CA LEU A 94 11.79 9.15 -6.61
C LEU A 94 10.31 9.27 -7.04
N LEU A 95 10.01 10.10 -8.04
CA LEU A 95 8.66 10.22 -8.60
C LEU A 95 8.24 8.94 -9.35
N THR A 96 9.17 8.29 -10.05
CA THR A 96 8.94 7.02 -10.73
C THR A 96 8.59 5.93 -9.73
N LEU A 97 9.34 5.80 -8.63
CA LEU A 97 9.04 4.85 -7.55
C LEU A 97 7.67 5.06 -6.90
N LYS A 98 7.20 6.31 -6.84
CA LYS A 98 5.85 6.69 -6.37
C LYS A 98 4.77 6.60 -7.45
N SER A 99 5.12 6.16 -8.65
CA SER A 99 4.16 6.09 -9.76
C SER A 99 3.05 5.08 -9.48
N PRO A 100 1.78 5.46 -9.68
CA PRO A 100 0.66 4.53 -9.60
C PRO A 100 0.80 3.35 -10.57
N THR A 101 1.48 3.52 -11.70
CA THR A 101 1.71 2.46 -12.68
C THR A 101 2.57 1.33 -12.10
N LEU A 102 3.68 1.67 -11.40
CA LEU A 102 4.50 0.67 -10.72
C LEU A 102 3.72 -0.01 -9.60
N MET A 103 3.00 0.77 -8.79
CA MET A 103 2.22 0.22 -7.69
C MET A 103 1.08 -0.68 -8.19
N THR A 104 0.44 -0.37 -9.33
CA THR A 104 -0.57 -1.25 -9.93
C THR A 104 0.02 -2.62 -10.24
N GLU A 105 1.22 -2.66 -10.80
CA GLU A 105 1.90 -3.92 -11.11
C GLU A 105 2.26 -4.70 -9.84
N VAL A 106 2.72 -4.02 -8.79
CA VAL A 106 2.96 -4.62 -7.46
C VAL A 106 1.67 -5.23 -6.90
N VAL A 107 0.56 -4.47 -6.92
CA VAL A 107 -0.76 -4.92 -6.45
C VAL A 107 -1.21 -6.18 -7.20
N GLN A 108 -1.02 -6.21 -8.52
CA GLN A 108 -1.39 -7.36 -9.35
C GLN A 108 -0.49 -8.58 -9.12
N ARG A 109 0.83 -8.39 -9.05
CA ARG A 109 1.79 -9.49 -8.83
C ARG A 109 1.61 -10.16 -7.47
N LEU A 110 1.32 -9.37 -6.45
CA LEU A 110 1.14 -9.86 -5.08
C LEU A 110 -0.31 -10.25 -4.75
N GLY A 111 -1.28 -9.91 -5.64
CA GLY A 111 -2.69 -10.15 -5.39
C GLY A 111 -3.23 -9.36 -4.20
N LEU A 112 -2.73 -8.12 -3.97
CA LEU A 112 -3.09 -7.31 -2.81
C LEU A 112 -4.55 -6.84 -2.81
N ASN A 113 -5.23 -6.99 -3.93
CA ASN A 113 -6.66 -6.74 -4.02
C ASN A 113 -7.52 -7.86 -3.39
N GLU A 114 -6.91 -8.95 -2.94
CA GLU A 114 -7.57 -10.02 -2.21
C GLU A 114 -7.04 -10.09 -0.77
N ALA A 115 -7.95 -10.14 0.20
CA ALA A 115 -7.59 -10.20 1.60
C ALA A 115 -8.35 -11.32 2.32
N TYR A 116 -7.64 -12.06 3.16
CA TYR A 116 -8.18 -13.10 4.03
C TYR A 116 -7.96 -12.67 5.47
N THR A 117 -9.05 -12.47 6.22
CA THR A 117 -8.96 -12.02 7.60
C THR A 117 -9.65 -13.00 8.54
N VAL A 118 -9.08 -13.16 9.72
CA VAL A 118 -9.63 -14.00 10.78
C VAL A 118 -9.75 -13.19 12.07
N ARG A 119 -10.82 -13.40 12.81
CA ARG A 119 -10.98 -12.81 14.13
C ARG A 119 -10.28 -13.66 15.20
N LYS A 120 -9.24 -13.13 15.82
CA LYS A 120 -8.57 -13.73 16.98
C LYS A 120 -8.90 -12.90 18.24
N GLY A 121 -9.88 -13.35 19.00
CA GLY A 121 -10.42 -12.59 20.14
C GLY A 121 -11.07 -11.28 19.67
N LEU A 122 -10.55 -10.13 20.12
CA LEU A 122 -11.04 -8.82 19.74
C LEU A 122 -10.32 -8.23 18.50
N LYS A 123 -9.23 -8.84 18.05
CA LYS A 123 -8.44 -8.36 16.91
C LYS A 123 -8.83 -9.07 15.62
N VAL A 124 -8.86 -8.31 14.53
CA VAL A 124 -8.91 -8.83 13.17
C VAL A 124 -7.47 -8.94 12.66
N VAL A 125 -7.08 -10.13 12.23
CA VAL A 125 -5.74 -10.45 11.73
C VAL A 125 -5.83 -10.87 10.28
N GLU A 126 -5.04 -10.25 9.42
CA GLU A 126 -4.91 -10.65 8.02
C GLU A 126 -3.97 -11.86 7.90
N LEU A 127 -4.41 -12.87 7.16
CA LEU A 127 -3.64 -14.10 6.96
C LEU A 127 -2.64 -14.00 5.80
N TYR A 128 -2.85 -13.04 4.90
CA TYR A 128 -2.02 -12.83 3.70
C TYR A 128 -1.69 -14.16 3.00
N LYS A 129 -0.39 -14.49 2.80
CA LYS A 129 0.05 -15.73 2.16
C LYS A 129 -0.10 -16.99 3.04
N SER A 130 -0.47 -16.85 4.32
CA SER A 130 -0.66 -17.97 5.25
C SER A 130 -2.10 -18.43 5.39
N SER A 131 -2.99 -18.00 4.50
CA SER A 131 -4.38 -18.44 4.50
C SER A 131 -4.50 -19.97 4.28
N PRO A 132 -5.33 -20.68 5.05
CA PRO A 132 -5.55 -22.12 4.86
C PRO A 132 -6.38 -22.44 3.61
N ILE A 133 -7.03 -21.44 3.04
CA ILE A 133 -7.86 -21.56 1.85
C ILE A 133 -7.49 -20.51 0.82
N THR A 134 -7.74 -20.81 -0.43
CA THR A 134 -7.67 -19.86 -1.55
C THR A 134 -8.99 -19.80 -2.27
N VAL A 135 -9.40 -18.60 -2.64
CA VAL A 135 -10.64 -18.31 -3.36
C VAL A 135 -10.29 -17.92 -4.79
N THR A 136 -10.85 -18.62 -5.75
CA THR A 136 -10.72 -18.27 -7.17
C THR A 136 -12.06 -17.77 -7.68
N CYS A 137 -12.10 -16.49 -8.08
CA CYS A 137 -13.30 -15.86 -8.62
C CYS A 137 -13.10 -15.60 -10.12
N SER A 138 -13.94 -16.18 -10.97
CA SER A 138 -13.97 -15.92 -12.41
C SER A 138 -15.01 -14.84 -12.73
N HIS A 139 -14.68 -13.91 -13.64
CA HIS A 139 -15.56 -12.82 -14.12
C HIS A 139 -15.93 -11.73 -13.10
N LEU A 140 -15.18 -11.59 -12.00
CA LEU A 140 -15.38 -10.57 -10.97
C LEU A 140 -14.30 -9.46 -11.01
N ASN A 141 -13.66 -9.22 -12.15
CA ASN A 141 -12.47 -8.37 -12.23
C ASN A 141 -12.71 -6.89 -11.89
N GLU A 142 -13.96 -6.41 -11.98
CA GLU A 142 -14.30 -4.99 -11.77
C GLU A 142 -15.23 -4.76 -10.56
N LYS A 143 -15.48 -5.78 -9.74
CA LYS A 143 -16.44 -5.67 -8.64
C LYS A 143 -15.77 -5.99 -7.31
N SER A 144 -16.12 -5.22 -6.28
CA SER A 144 -15.77 -5.59 -4.91
C SER A 144 -16.71 -6.70 -4.44
N VAL A 145 -16.12 -7.73 -3.84
CA VAL A 145 -16.84 -8.86 -3.27
C VAL A 145 -16.30 -9.15 -1.88
N SER A 146 -17.17 -9.33 -0.91
CA SER A 146 -16.79 -9.82 0.40
C SER A 146 -17.77 -10.86 0.90
N PHE A 147 -17.29 -11.86 1.63
CA PHE A 147 -18.11 -12.88 2.29
C PHE A 147 -17.33 -13.55 3.41
N THR A 148 -18.05 -14.19 4.28
CA THR A 148 -17.49 -14.99 5.37
C THR A 148 -17.52 -16.47 4.98
N ILE A 149 -16.42 -17.17 5.20
CA ILE A 149 -16.27 -18.61 4.94
C ILE A 149 -16.12 -19.28 6.30
N ASP A 150 -17.11 -20.05 6.69
CA ASP A 150 -17.10 -20.85 7.90
C ASP A 150 -16.61 -22.25 7.57
N ILE A 151 -15.46 -22.63 8.08
CA ILE A 151 -14.86 -23.93 7.84
C ILE A 151 -15.53 -24.96 8.74
N LEU A 152 -16.40 -25.80 8.16
CA LEU A 152 -17.16 -26.82 8.89
C LEU A 152 -16.36 -28.12 9.08
N SER A 153 -15.61 -28.49 8.04
CA SER A 153 -14.75 -29.69 8.06
C SER A 153 -13.62 -29.53 7.03
N LYS A 154 -12.79 -30.56 6.88
CA LYS A 154 -11.73 -30.58 5.85
C LYS A 154 -12.28 -30.44 4.43
N ASP A 155 -13.48 -30.91 4.18
CA ASP A 155 -14.06 -31.02 2.84
C ASP A 155 -15.30 -30.14 2.64
N THR A 156 -15.75 -29.43 3.69
CA THR A 156 -17.01 -28.67 3.64
C THR A 156 -16.84 -27.30 4.30
N PHE A 157 -17.45 -26.29 3.70
CA PHE A 157 -17.56 -24.95 4.24
C PHE A 157 -18.96 -24.39 4.05
N ALA A 158 -19.29 -23.34 4.80
CA ALA A 158 -20.46 -22.51 4.57
C ALA A 158 -20.01 -21.11 4.16
N ILE A 159 -20.80 -20.46 3.31
CA ILE A 159 -20.64 -19.04 2.96
C ILE A 159 -21.80 -18.26 3.57
N SER A 160 -21.46 -17.17 4.24
CA SER A 160 -22.41 -16.25 4.85
C SER A 160 -22.00 -14.80 4.58
N ASP A 161 -22.90 -13.86 4.83
CA ASP A 161 -22.66 -12.42 4.72
C ASP A 161 -22.06 -11.99 3.36
N MET A 162 -22.53 -12.56 2.26
CA MET A 162 -22.02 -12.21 0.94
C MET A 162 -22.50 -10.83 0.52
N GLU A 163 -21.54 -9.99 0.14
CA GLU A 163 -21.77 -8.66 -0.39
C GLU A 163 -21.07 -8.48 -1.74
N VAL A 164 -21.77 -7.87 -2.69
CA VAL A 164 -21.23 -7.50 -4.00
C VAL A 164 -21.45 -5.99 -4.19
N ASN A 165 -20.36 -5.22 -4.37
CA ASN A 165 -20.39 -3.76 -4.45
C ASN A 165 -21.12 -3.09 -3.24
N GLY A 166 -20.94 -3.65 -2.04
CA GLY A 166 -21.56 -3.16 -0.80
C GLY A 166 -23.07 -3.44 -0.65
N LYS A 167 -23.64 -4.32 -1.50
CA LYS A 167 -25.01 -4.78 -1.38
C LYS A 167 -25.02 -6.24 -0.98
N ALA A 168 -25.83 -6.59 0.03
CA ALA A 168 -26.02 -7.98 0.43
C ALA A 168 -26.56 -8.80 -0.74
N PHE A 169 -26.01 -9.98 -0.92
CA PHE A 169 -26.27 -10.83 -2.06
C PHE A 169 -26.42 -12.29 -1.66
N GLY A 170 -27.60 -12.86 -1.94
CA GLY A 170 -27.89 -14.28 -1.75
C GLY A 170 -28.23 -14.69 -0.32
N GLU A 171 -28.51 -15.96 -0.17
CA GLU A 171 -28.72 -16.65 1.11
C GLU A 171 -27.45 -17.42 1.47
N ASP A 172 -27.29 -17.75 2.75
CA ASP A 172 -26.21 -18.58 3.24
C ASP A 172 -26.32 -19.99 2.66
N PHE A 173 -25.23 -20.58 2.23
CA PHE A 173 -25.19 -21.91 1.67
C PHE A 173 -23.93 -22.68 2.07
N SER A 174 -24.02 -24.03 2.01
CA SER A 174 -22.89 -24.91 2.32
C SER A 174 -22.53 -25.75 1.11
N GLU A 175 -21.22 -25.85 0.83
CA GLU A 175 -20.70 -26.58 -0.32
C GLU A 175 -19.41 -27.33 0.05
N LYS A 176 -18.93 -28.15 -0.89
CA LYS A 176 -17.69 -28.90 -0.72
C LYS A 176 -16.50 -28.07 -1.28
N MET A 177 -15.36 -28.25 -0.64
CA MET A 177 -14.12 -27.65 -1.15
C MET A 177 -13.78 -28.23 -2.52
N GLY A 178 -13.39 -27.34 -3.45
CA GLY A 178 -13.11 -27.67 -4.84
C GLY A 178 -14.31 -27.60 -5.78
N ASP A 179 -15.53 -27.58 -5.26
CA ASP A 179 -16.73 -27.45 -6.11
C ASP A 179 -16.86 -26.03 -6.66
N SER A 180 -17.40 -25.94 -7.89
CA SER A 180 -17.63 -24.66 -8.56
C SER A 180 -19.02 -24.14 -8.24
N ILE A 181 -19.08 -23.07 -7.47
CA ILE A 181 -20.31 -22.41 -7.10
C ILE A 181 -20.62 -21.35 -8.14
N ARG A 182 -21.83 -21.38 -8.67
CA ARG A 182 -22.33 -20.33 -9.56
C ARG A 182 -23.02 -19.26 -8.74
N ILE A 183 -22.47 -18.05 -8.81
CA ILE A 183 -23.13 -16.84 -8.31
C ILE A 183 -23.54 -15.99 -9.52
N GLU A 184 -24.52 -15.11 -9.40
CA GLU A 184 -24.99 -14.27 -10.53
C GLU A 184 -23.86 -13.50 -11.22
N THR A 185 -22.79 -13.20 -10.49
CA THR A 185 -21.67 -12.40 -10.97
C THR A 185 -20.50 -13.23 -11.49
N GLY A 186 -20.56 -14.57 -11.45
CA GLY A 186 -19.47 -15.43 -11.91
C GLY A 186 -19.41 -16.81 -11.27
N LYS A 187 -18.23 -17.41 -11.29
CA LYS A 187 -17.96 -18.70 -10.64
C LYS A 187 -16.98 -18.46 -9.50
N LEU A 188 -17.28 -19.11 -8.38
CA LEU A 188 -16.45 -19.13 -7.17
C LEU A 188 -15.97 -20.56 -6.93
N VAL A 189 -14.69 -20.74 -6.65
CA VAL A 189 -14.10 -22.02 -6.22
C VAL A 189 -13.24 -21.77 -5.00
N ILE A 190 -13.42 -22.55 -3.95
CA ILE A 190 -12.63 -22.49 -2.73
C ILE A 190 -11.83 -23.77 -2.58
N ASN A 191 -10.51 -23.63 -2.52
CA ASN A 191 -9.59 -24.76 -2.39
C ASN A 191 -8.74 -24.62 -1.12
N PRO A 192 -8.38 -25.75 -0.48
CA PRO A 192 -7.40 -25.74 0.61
C PRO A 192 -6.02 -25.43 0.07
N THR A 193 -5.22 -24.71 0.88
CA THR A 193 -3.82 -24.41 0.59
C THR A 193 -2.89 -25.36 1.37
N LYS A 194 -1.59 -25.25 1.14
CA LYS A 194 -0.55 -25.95 1.92
C LYS A 194 -0.54 -25.59 3.42
N TYR A 195 -1.17 -24.49 3.79
CA TYR A 195 -1.27 -24.02 5.18
C TYR A 195 -2.51 -24.57 5.90
N TRP A 196 -3.29 -25.39 5.21
CA TRP A 196 -4.41 -26.07 5.81
C TRP A 196 -3.96 -26.95 6.99
N ASN A 197 -4.68 -26.86 8.09
CA ASN A 197 -4.57 -27.77 9.24
C ASN A 197 -5.90 -27.83 9.99
N ASP A 198 -6.08 -28.86 10.81
CA ASP A 198 -7.33 -29.11 11.52
C ASP A 198 -7.71 -28.04 12.56
N SER A 199 -6.75 -27.17 12.95
CA SER A 199 -7.03 -26.07 13.89
C SER A 199 -7.92 -24.99 13.27
N PHE A 200 -8.07 -24.95 11.96
CA PHE A 200 -8.97 -24.03 11.27
C PHE A 200 -10.42 -24.51 11.20
N VAL A 201 -10.70 -25.75 11.54
CA VAL A 201 -12.08 -26.26 11.62
C VAL A 201 -12.85 -25.49 12.70
N GLY A 202 -14.02 -24.97 12.37
CA GLY A 202 -14.80 -24.08 13.24
C GLY A 202 -14.34 -22.61 13.23
N THR A 203 -13.42 -22.24 12.34
CA THR A 203 -12.98 -20.85 12.20
C THR A 203 -13.69 -20.16 11.04
N SER A 204 -14.13 -18.93 11.27
CA SER A 204 -14.70 -18.06 10.25
C SER A 204 -13.60 -17.20 9.63
N ILE A 205 -13.44 -17.27 8.31
CA ILE A 205 -12.48 -16.48 7.54
C ILE A 205 -13.27 -15.51 6.66
N ARG A 206 -13.06 -14.22 6.84
CA ARG A 206 -13.65 -13.22 5.95
C ARG A 206 -12.72 -13.03 4.75
N TYR A 207 -13.26 -13.29 3.56
CA TYR A 207 -12.64 -12.98 2.28
C TYR A 207 -13.13 -11.63 1.77
N GLY A 208 -12.24 -10.85 1.21
CA GLY A 208 -12.57 -9.60 0.53
C GLY A 208 -11.74 -9.45 -0.74
N LYS A 209 -12.39 -9.11 -1.84
CA LYS A 209 -11.75 -8.71 -3.09
C LYS A 209 -12.15 -7.27 -3.39
N GLY A 210 -11.18 -6.39 -3.46
CA GLY A 210 -11.36 -4.97 -3.77
C GLY A 210 -11.05 -4.63 -5.22
N ASP A 211 -11.40 -3.42 -5.62
CA ASP A 211 -10.98 -2.85 -6.89
C ASP A 211 -9.47 -2.58 -6.89
N VAL A 212 -8.78 -3.06 -7.92
CA VAL A 212 -7.32 -2.92 -8.07
C VAL A 212 -6.90 -1.45 -8.02
N ARG A 213 -7.67 -0.56 -8.63
CA ARG A 213 -7.36 0.88 -8.65
C ARG A 213 -7.40 1.48 -7.25
N ALA A 214 -8.47 1.21 -6.48
CA ALA A 214 -8.60 1.71 -5.12
C ALA A 214 -7.48 1.21 -4.21
N ILE A 215 -7.08 -0.06 -4.36
CA ILE A 215 -5.96 -0.66 -3.62
C ILE A 215 -4.61 -0.05 -4.06
N THR A 216 -4.44 0.19 -5.36
CA THR A 216 -3.26 0.90 -5.88
C THR A 216 -3.13 2.30 -5.28
N ASP A 217 -4.21 3.08 -5.26
CA ASP A 217 -4.22 4.43 -4.70
C ASP A 217 -3.90 4.42 -3.20
N TYR A 218 -4.44 3.44 -2.47
CA TYR A 218 -4.12 3.24 -1.05
C TYR A 218 -2.63 3.01 -0.83
N TYR A 219 -2.01 2.03 -1.52
CA TYR A 219 -0.59 1.71 -1.34
C TYR A 219 0.34 2.79 -1.91
N THR A 220 -0.05 3.49 -2.98
CA THR A 220 0.69 4.65 -3.49
C THR A 220 0.76 5.77 -2.45
N THR A 221 -0.32 6.01 -1.72
CA THR A 221 -0.38 7.01 -0.65
C THR A 221 0.36 6.55 0.62
N ALA A 222 0.27 5.26 0.95
CA ALA A 222 0.93 4.68 2.12
C ALA A 222 2.45 4.56 1.94
N LEU A 223 2.94 4.46 0.69
CA LEU A 223 4.35 4.39 0.38
C LEU A 223 5.03 5.74 0.63
N ARG A 224 5.98 5.75 1.55
CA ARG A 224 6.89 6.88 1.76
C ARG A 224 8.20 6.61 1.04
N ALA A 225 8.63 7.54 0.21
CA ALA A 225 9.92 7.51 -0.45
C ALA A 225 10.61 8.86 -0.23
N GLU A 226 11.79 8.84 0.33
CA GLU A 226 12.55 10.01 0.75
C GLU A 226 14.02 9.84 0.40
N LEU A 227 14.70 10.94 0.10
CA LEU A 227 16.16 10.93 -0.09
C LEU A 227 16.85 10.69 1.26
N GLY A 228 17.89 9.84 1.26
CA GLY A 228 18.66 9.55 2.47
C GLY A 228 19.38 10.77 3.03
N ASN A 229 19.86 11.66 2.16
CA ASN A 229 20.41 13.01 2.43
C ASN A 229 20.21 13.85 1.17
N GLU A 230 20.31 15.20 1.27
CA GLU A 230 20.15 16.11 0.12
C GLU A 230 21.13 15.82 -1.04
N ASP A 231 22.34 15.34 -0.73
CA ASP A 231 23.37 14.97 -1.71
C ASP A 231 23.48 13.45 -1.94
N ALA A 232 22.57 12.65 -1.36
CA ALA A 232 22.67 11.21 -1.45
C ALA A 232 21.98 10.68 -2.71
N THR A 233 22.62 9.69 -3.32
CA THR A 233 22.03 8.86 -4.38
C THR A 233 21.21 7.68 -3.81
N ILE A 234 20.85 7.74 -2.52
CA ILE A 234 20.09 6.71 -1.81
C ILE A 234 18.65 7.19 -1.61
N ILE A 235 17.70 6.39 -2.05
CA ILE A 235 16.28 6.58 -1.78
C ILE A 235 15.86 5.56 -0.71
N ASN A 236 15.34 6.06 0.40
CA ASN A 236 14.74 5.25 1.46
C ASN A 236 13.24 5.10 1.18
N LEU A 237 12.80 3.85 1.11
CA LEU A 237 11.40 3.48 0.98
C LEU A 237 10.89 2.98 2.31
N SER A 238 9.68 3.35 2.70
CA SER A 238 9.02 2.80 3.88
C SER A 238 7.53 2.64 3.68
N ILE A 239 6.97 1.60 4.28
CA ILE A 239 5.54 1.32 4.27
C ILE A 239 5.09 0.78 5.62
N ASP A 240 3.87 1.16 6.01
CA ASP A 240 3.23 0.68 7.22
C ASP A 240 2.16 -0.36 6.87
N ASP A 241 2.21 -1.53 7.51
CA ASP A 241 1.21 -2.57 7.35
C ASP A 241 1.02 -3.38 8.64
N ALA A 242 -0.13 -4.01 8.80
CA ALA A 242 -0.39 -4.91 9.92
C ALA A 242 0.38 -6.25 9.79
N SER A 243 0.76 -6.63 8.56
CA SER A 243 1.56 -7.81 8.24
C SER A 243 2.97 -7.42 7.86
N ILE A 244 3.94 -7.84 8.66
CA ILE A 244 5.37 -7.64 8.40
C ILE A 244 5.77 -8.21 7.04
N GLN A 245 5.34 -9.44 6.75
CA GLN A 245 5.65 -10.13 5.51
C GLN A 245 5.06 -9.41 4.29
N LYS A 246 3.82 -8.91 4.40
CA LYS A 246 3.18 -8.16 3.32
C LYS A 246 3.92 -6.86 3.03
N ALA A 247 4.31 -6.10 4.06
CA ALA A 247 5.10 -4.89 3.90
C ALA A 247 6.46 -5.14 3.23
N GLU A 248 7.16 -6.21 3.62
CA GLU A 248 8.42 -6.63 3.00
C GLU A 248 8.23 -7.05 1.54
N ASP A 249 7.21 -7.85 1.26
CA ASP A 249 6.91 -8.29 -0.11
C ASP A 249 6.55 -7.10 -1.02
N ILE A 250 5.80 -6.12 -0.52
CA ILE A 250 5.47 -4.91 -1.29
C ILE A 250 6.74 -4.12 -1.65
N LEU A 251 7.63 -3.87 -0.69
CA LEU A 251 8.85 -3.12 -0.95
C LEU A 251 9.79 -3.88 -1.90
N ASN A 252 9.97 -5.19 -1.70
CA ASN A 252 10.83 -6.01 -2.54
C ASN A 252 10.28 -6.10 -3.97
N THR A 253 8.98 -6.34 -4.14
CA THR A 253 8.35 -6.41 -5.47
C THR A 253 8.37 -5.04 -6.16
N LEU A 254 8.21 -3.95 -5.42
CA LEU A 254 8.33 -2.60 -5.98
C LEU A 254 9.73 -2.35 -6.55
N ILE A 255 10.77 -2.75 -5.81
CA ILE A 255 12.17 -2.64 -6.26
C ILE A 255 12.41 -3.52 -7.49
N GLU A 256 11.87 -4.74 -7.51
CA GLU A 256 11.96 -5.66 -8.64
C GLU A 256 11.31 -5.08 -9.90
N VAL A 257 10.06 -4.62 -9.80
CA VAL A 257 9.31 -3.99 -10.91
C VAL A 257 10.02 -2.73 -11.40
N TYR A 258 10.52 -1.91 -10.48
CA TYR A 258 11.30 -0.72 -10.84
C TYR A 258 12.56 -1.09 -11.65
N ASN A 259 13.34 -2.07 -11.18
CA ASN A 259 14.54 -2.52 -11.88
C ASN A 259 14.23 -3.13 -13.26
N GLU A 260 13.18 -3.93 -13.38
CA GLU A 260 12.74 -4.48 -14.67
C GLU A 260 12.39 -3.37 -15.66
N LYS A 261 11.61 -2.37 -15.21
CA LYS A 261 11.25 -1.24 -16.05
C LYS A 261 12.46 -0.39 -16.45
N TRP A 262 13.35 -0.14 -15.51
CA TRP A 262 14.59 0.58 -15.79
C TRP A 262 15.43 -0.13 -16.85
N ILE A 263 15.60 -1.46 -16.78
CA ILE A 263 16.31 -2.25 -17.79
C ILE A 263 15.58 -2.18 -19.13
N GLN A 264 14.26 -2.30 -19.14
CA GLN A 264 13.45 -2.21 -20.34
C GLN A 264 13.62 -0.87 -21.03
N ASP A 265 13.56 0.23 -20.29
CA ASP A 265 13.72 1.58 -20.82
C ASP A 265 15.13 1.80 -21.40
N LYS A 266 16.18 1.34 -20.71
CA LYS A 266 17.57 1.40 -21.21
C LYS A 266 17.74 0.60 -22.50
N ASN A 267 17.18 -0.60 -22.57
CA ASN A 267 17.22 -1.43 -23.79
C ASN A 267 16.46 -0.76 -24.96
N GLN A 268 15.30 -0.16 -24.69
CA GLN A 268 14.52 0.57 -25.70
C GLN A 268 15.31 1.75 -26.27
N ILE A 269 15.97 2.54 -25.41
CA ILE A 269 16.84 3.63 -25.81
C ILE A 269 18.00 3.13 -26.67
N ALA A 270 18.65 2.04 -26.28
CA ALA A 270 19.79 1.48 -27.02
C ALA A 270 19.36 1.00 -28.43
N VAL A 271 18.22 0.31 -28.52
CA VAL A 271 17.67 -0.15 -29.81
C VAL A 271 17.31 1.03 -30.71
N SER A 272 16.58 2.03 -30.16
CA SER A 272 16.17 3.22 -30.91
C SER A 272 17.37 4.04 -31.39
N THR A 273 18.42 4.16 -30.55
CA THR A 273 19.66 4.85 -30.91
C THR A 273 20.42 4.10 -32.01
N SER A 274 20.52 2.77 -31.92
CA SER A 274 21.17 1.94 -32.94
C SER A 274 20.46 2.06 -34.28
N GLN A 275 19.13 2.04 -34.30
CA GLN A 275 18.32 2.22 -35.50
C GLN A 275 18.53 3.61 -36.09
N PHE A 276 18.47 4.68 -35.27
CA PHE A 276 18.71 6.04 -35.71
C PHE A 276 20.10 6.21 -36.34
N ILE A 277 21.15 5.63 -35.75
CA ILE A 277 22.51 5.68 -36.29
C ILE A 277 22.57 4.94 -37.64
N GLY A 278 21.94 3.76 -37.77
CA GLY A 278 21.86 3.00 -39.02
C GLY A 278 21.19 3.80 -40.14
N ASP A 279 20.04 4.39 -39.83
CA ASP A 279 19.30 5.23 -40.77
C ASP A 279 20.13 6.45 -41.24
N ARG A 280 20.86 7.10 -40.28
CA ARG A 280 21.70 8.24 -40.59
C ARG A 280 22.92 7.88 -41.44
N LEU A 281 23.55 6.74 -41.17
CA LEU A 281 24.65 6.21 -42.01
C LEU A 281 24.20 5.98 -43.44
N SER A 282 23.04 5.34 -43.62
CA SER A 282 22.48 5.09 -44.97
C SER A 282 22.24 6.38 -45.77
N VAL A 283 21.77 7.45 -45.08
CA VAL A 283 21.59 8.77 -45.72
C VAL A 283 22.95 9.37 -46.12
N ILE A 284 23.94 9.33 -45.26
CA ILE A 284 25.30 9.85 -45.51
C ILE A 284 25.97 9.07 -46.67
N GLU A 285 25.85 7.75 -46.67
CA GLU A 285 26.36 6.90 -47.76
C GLU A 285 25.70 7.26 -49.12
N GLY A 286 24.39 7.53 -49.12
CA GLY A 286 23.68 7.99 -50.31
C GLY A 286 24.12 9.38 -50.79
N GLU A 287 24.35 10.31 -49.86
CA GLU A 287 24.87 11.64 -50.17
C GLU A 287 26.32 11.59 -50.72
N LEU A 288 27.18 10.75 -50.13
CA LEU A 288 28.55 10.54 -50.62
C LEU A 288 28.57 9.90 -52.03
N GLY A 289 27.73 8.91 -52.28
CA GLY A 289 27.59 8.28 -53.59
C GLY A 289 27.19 9.30 -54.67
N ASN A 290 26.25 10.18 -54.38
CA ASN A 290 25.84 11.26 -55.28
C ASN A 290 26.92 12.30 -55.52
N VAL A 291 27.81 12.57 -54.57
CA VAL A 291 28.95 13.49 -54.74
C VAL A 291 30.03 12.86 -55.61
N ASP A 292 30.33 11.57 -55.42
CA ASP A 292 31.30 10.85 -56.24
C ASP A 292 30.86 10.77 -57.73
N GLU A 293 29.57 10.56 -57.97
CA GLU A 293 28.99 10.51 -59.33
C GLU A 293 29.01 11.90 -60.01
N ASN A 294 28.95 12.99 -59.26
CA ASN A 294 29.04 14.35 -59.79
C ASN A 294 30.50 14.84 -60.01
N ILE A 295 31.51 14.10 -59.53
CA ILE A 295 32.95 14.46 -59.68
C ILE A 295 33.60 13.64 -60.84
N SER A 296 33.01 12.56 -61.26
CA SER A 296 33.49 11.72 -62.37
C SER A 296 33.00 12.22 -63.73
#